data_20a33ea034740f8d26c6d8a28009df47
#
_entry.id   20a33ea034740f8d26c6d8a28009df47
#
_cell.length_a   1.000
_cell.length_b   1.000
_cell.length_c   1.000
_cell.angle_alpha   90.00
_cell.angle_beta   90.00
_cell.angle_gamma   90.00
#
_symmetry.space_group_name_H-M   'P 1'
#
loop_
_entity.id
_entity.type
_entity.pdbx_description
1 polymer ?
#
loop_
_entity_poly.entity_id
_entity_poly.type
_entity_poly.pdbx_seq_one_letter_code
_entity_poly.pdbx_strand_id
1 'polypeptide(L)'
;MPALRISSGFSLRFTPASWICLGLFVTVVCTTLGTAFAQQSAAGKSTSGEPGGLRHARLRWVSNAGVFASVNRNDARAALKVLYGVVAKKRGFLLDSTVEILDSSAEVRARLENHTVELVTLGMSDYLEVEHRGLIVPVLTEARSWHGGSLYSYALLINPTSGLTGIAGLRGKKIMTFSRGTSNTGTAWLDVVLNKEKLGRATSFFASVQSTGKAQSCILPLFFGAVDACVVDEISLALATEMNPQLGRLRVLAKSRPLIELLVCTPVERAPYHKELIDGLLSLHEDPRGRQMLTVFRTDRLVPIQPGDIDSSRELWRDYNRLAGSPQHGAMGSASLAGGNEADRGKAR
;
A
#
# COMPACT_ATOMS: atom_id res chain seq x y z
N MET A 1 49.77 -34.28 16.73
CA MET A 1 50.45 -33.09 16.20
C MET A 1 49.47 -32.32 15.37
N PRO A 2 49.43 -30.98 15.45
CA PRO A 2 49.05 -30.22 16.63
C PRO A 2 47.73 -29.44 16.43
N ALA A 3 47.20 -29.03 17.58
CA ALA A 3 46.04 -28.13 17.69
C ALA A 3 46.35 -26.71 17.20
N LEU A 4 45.32 -26.03 16.67
CA LEU A 4 45.31 -24.59 16.65
C LEU A 4 43.94 -24.11 17.19
N ARG A 5 43.98 -23.60 18.42
CA ARG A 5 42.98 -22.74 19.04
C ARG A 5 43.11 -21.37 18.41
N ILE A 6 42.01 -20.78 18.00
CA ILE A 6 41.87 -19.32 17.95
C ILE A 6 40.55 -18.95 18.64
N SER A 7 40.70 -18.33 19.79
CA SER A 7 39.68 -17.59 20.53
C SER A 7 39.60 -16.18 19.93
N SER A 8 38.42 -15.64 19.74
CA SER A 8 38.15 -14.24 20.07
C SER A 8 36.65 -14.01 20.05
N GLY A 9 36.09 -13.80 21.22
CA GLY A 9 34.74 -13.37 21.42
C GLY A 9 34.58 -11.91 20.96
N PHE A 10 33.52 -11.64 20.26
CA PHE A 10 33.02 -10.29 20.07
C PHE A 10 31.55 -10.28 20.54
N SER A 11 31.38 -9.89 21.79
CA SER A 11 30.07 -9.66 22.39
C SER A 11 29.67 -8.22 22.13
N LEU A 12 28.81 -7.99 21.15
CA LEU A 12 28.13 -6.71 20.96
C LEU A 12 26.93 -6.64 21.90
N ARG A 13 27.12 -5.95 23.03
CA ARG A 13 26.02 -5.54 23.91
C ARG A 13 25.27 -4.38 23.25
N PHE A 14 24.07 -4.63 22.78
CA PHE A 14 23.13 -3.58 22.41
C PHE A 14 22.54 -2.96 23.68
N THR A 15 22.84 -1.69 23.93
CA THR A 15 22.18 -0.88 24.96
C THR A 15 20.87 -0.29 24.46
N PRO A 16 19.85 -0.10 25.30
CA PRO A 16 18.50 0.32 24.87
C PRO A 16 18.36 1.83 24.53
N ALA A 17 19.46 2.52 24.26
CA ALA A 17 19.46 3.97 24.01
C ALA A 17 19.23 4.38 22.54
N SER A 18 19.12 3.42 21.60
CA SER A 18 19.05 3.73 20.16
C SER A 18 17.64 4.06 19.63
N TRP A 19 16.61 4.02 20.48
CA TRP A 19 15.22 4.25 20.03
C TRP A 19 14.70 5.68 20.22
N ILE A 20 15.47 6.52 20.92
CA ILE A 20 15.05 7.91 21.23
C ILE A 20 15.50 8.91 20.14
N CYS A 21 16.50 8.57 19.33
CA CYS A 21 17.02 9.49 18.31
C CYS A 21 16.16 9.61 17.04
N LEU A 22 15.24 8.67 16.77
CA LEU A 22 14.41 8.72 15.57
C LEU A 22 13.17 9.63 15.69
N GLY A 23 12.74 9.91 16.92
CA GLY A 23 11.60 10.80 17.20
C GLY A 23 11.97 12.29 17.19
N LEU A 24 13.24 12.63 17.43
CA LEU A 24 13.69 14.02 17.53
C LEU A 24 14.10 14.63 16.17
N PHE A 25 14.41 13.81 15.17
CA PHE A 25 14.81 14.32 13.85
C PHE A 25 13.64 14.86 13.01
N VAL A 26 12.42 14.38 13.26
CA VAL A 26 11.22 14.87 12.54
C VAL A 26 10.75 16.23 13.07
N THR A 27 10.95 16.51 14.35
CA THR A 27 10.53 17.79 14.97
C THR A 27 11.50 18.95 14.69
N VAL A 28 12.79 18.69 14.51
CA VAL A 28 13.80 19.74 14.24
C VAL A 28 13.77 20.23 12.79
N VAL A 29 13.36 19.38 11.83
CA VAL A 29 13.27 19.79 10.42
C VAL A 29 12.07 20.70 10.15
N CYS A 30 10.99 20.61 10.94
CA CYS A 30 9.84 21.52 10.79
C CYS A 30 10.06 22.92 11.38
N THR A 31 10.94 23.09 12.39
CA THR A 31 11.12 24.39 13.05
C THR A 31 12.15 25.30 12.40
N THR A 32 13.07 24.75 11.61
CA THR A 32 14.10 25.58 10.92
C THR A 32 13.72 26.04 9.51
N LEU A 33 12.63 25.52 8.93
CA LEU A 33 12.10 25.96 7.62
C LEU A 33 11.05 27.09 7.71
N GLY A 34 10.60 27.43 8.92
CA GLY A 34 9.57 28.44 9.13
C GLY A 34 10.06 29.89 9.16
N THR A 35 11.36 30.16 9.30
CA THR A 35 11.88 31.51 9.51
C THR A 35 12.64 32.12 8.34
N ALA A 36 12.81 31.42 7.22
CA ALA A 36 13.55 31.91 6.03
C ALA A 36 12.65 32.42 4.89
N PHE A 37 11.32 32.46 5.06
CA PHE A 37 10.41 32.87 3.96
C PHE A 37 9.63 34.17 4.20
N ALA A 38 9.99 34.94 5.23
CA ALA A 38 9.24 36.15 5.58
C ALA A 38 10.01 37.46 5.31
N GLN A 39 10.84 37.56 4.28
CA GLN A 39 11.36 38.85 3.85
C GLN A 39 11.84 38.78 2.40
N GLN A 40 10.93 39.03 1.46
CA GLN A 40 11.18 39.75 0.20
C GLN A 40 9.85 39.90 -0.56
N SER A 41 9.13 40.95 -0.20
CA SER A 41 8.06 41.51 -1.02
C SER A 41 8.26 43.00 -1.02
N ALA A 42 8.90 43.51 -2.03
CA ALA A 42 8.74 44.91 -2.49
C ALA A 42 9.35 45.09 -3.89
N ALA A 43 8.50 45.48 -4.81
CA ALA A 43 8.69 46.37 -5.95
C ALA A 43 9.63 45.96 -7.10
N GLY A 44 9.06 45.91 -8.31
CA GLY A 44 9.84 46.07 -9.52
C GLY A 44 9.17 45.62 -10.81
N LYS A 45 8.37 46.47 -11.41
CA LYS A 45 8.15 46.73 -12.86
C LYS A 45 8.32 45.56 -13.86
N SER A 46 7.25 45.36 -14.61
CA SER A 46 7.17 44.71 -15.92
C SER A 46 8.33 45.10 -16.87
N THR A 47 9.05 44.10 -17.37
CA THR A 47 9.72 44.17 -18.68
C THR A 47 9.64 42.79 -19.34
N SER A 48 9.27 42.87 -20.59
CA SER A 48 9.14 41.83 -21.60
C SER A 48 10.31 40.87 -21.71
N GLY A 49 10.01 39.57 -21.88
CA GLY A 49 10.82 38.66 -22.68
C GLY A 49 11.99 37.99 -21.96
N GLU A 50 11.74 37.03 -21.04
CA GLU A 50 12.73 36.01 -20.70
C GLU A 50 12.36 34.66 -21.34
N PRO A 51 13.27 34.06 -22.13
CA PRO A 51 13.12 32.68 -22.59
C PRO A 51 13.54 31.76 -21.45
N GLY A 52 12.59 31.35 -20.61
CA GLY A 52 12.84 30.42 -19.49
C GLY A 52 11.84 30.44 -18.33
N GLY A 53 10.74 31.18 -18.47
CA GLY A 53 9.70 31.18 -17.42
C GLY A 53 9.06 29.83 -17.21
N LEU A 54 8.87 29.41 -15.93
CA LEU A 54 8.18 28.19 -15.60
C LEU A 54 6.75 28.21 -16.16
N ARG A 55 6.34 27.14 -16.84
CA ARG A 55 4.98 26.99 -17.36
C ARG A 55 4.02 26.70 -16.18
N HIS A 56 2.90 27.39 -16.12
CA HIS A 56 1.88 27.10 -15.12
C HIS A 56 1.13 25.83 -15.48
N ALA A 57 1.00 24.92 -14.51
CA ALA A 57 0.20 23.71 -14.63
C ALA A 57 -0.63 23.48 -13.38
N ARG A 58 -1.80 22.84 -13.51
CA ARG A 58 -2.64 22.45 -12.39
C ARG A 58 -2.61 20.93 -12.28
N LEU A 59 -2.41 20.42 -11.05
CA LEU A 59 -2.51 19.00 -10.76
C LEU A 59 -3.50 18.78 -9.60
N ARG A 60 -4.65 18.27 -9.93
CA ARG A 60 -5.62 17.78 -8.95
C ARG A 60 -5.49 16.26 -8.88
N TRP A 61 -4.90 15.80 -7.79
CA TRP A 61 -4.73 14.38 -7.56
C TRP A 61 -5.73 13.89 -6.53
N VAL A 62 -6.41 12.82 -6.88
CA VAL A 62 -7.39 12.12 -6.05
C VAL A 62 -6.90 10.72 -5.74
N SER A 63 -7.05 10.28 -4.51
CA SER A 63 -6.79 8.91 -4.11
C SER A 63 -7.92 8.37 -3.25
N ASN A 64 -8.18 7.07 -3.34
CA ASN A 64 -9.02 6.39 -2.36
C ASN A 64 -8.26 6.25 -1.03
N ALA A 65 -8.97 6.40 0.09
CA ALA A 65 -8.42 6.31 1.44
C ALA A 65 -7.71 4.99 1.73
N GLY A 66 -8.14 3.91 1.08
CA GLY A 66 -7.54 2.59 1.18
C GLY A 66 -6.06 2.53 0.83
N VAL A 67 -5.62 3.35 -0.11
CA VAL A 67 -4.23 3.45 -0.53
C VAL A 67 -3.32 3.93 0.62
N PHE A 68 -3.86 4.74 1.54
CA PHE A 68 -3.12 5.36 2.65
C PHE A 68 -3.46 4.78 4.03
N ALA A 69 -4.05 3.60 4.11
CA ALA A 69 -4.49 3.03 5.40
C ALA A 69 -3.37 2.86 6.44
N SER A 70 -2.11 2.79 6.01
CA SER A 70 -0.95 2.69 6.91
C SER A 70 -0.24 4.01 7.21
N VAL A 71 -0.74 5.15 6.69
CA VAL A 71 -0.12 6.48 6.80
C VAL A 71 -1.17 7.47 7.29
N ASN A 72 -0.76 8.45 8.11
CA ASN A 72 -1.65 9.55 8.47
C ASN A 72 -2.05 10.32 7.20
N ARG A 73 -3.36 10.53 6.98
CA ARG A 73 -3.89 11.15 5.74
C ARG A 73 -3.39 12.59 5.56
N ASN A 74 -3.23 13.35 6.63
CA ASN A 74 -2.75 14.72 6.54
C ASN A 74 -1.27 14.76 6.18
N ASP A 75 -0.47 13.88 6.78
CA ASP A 75 0.95 13.76 6.48
C ASP A 75 1.17 13.29 5.03
N ALA A 76 0.40 12.31 4.57
CA ALA A 76 0.42 11.85 3.19
C ALA A 76 0.08 12.99 2.21
N ARG A 77 -0.99 13.76 2.50
CA ARG A 77 -1.39 14.89 1.66
C ARG A 77 -0.33 15.98 1.59
N ALA A 78 0.23 16.37 2.74
CA ALA A 78 1.27 17.39 2.83
C ALA A 78 2.53 16.96 2.08
N ALA A 79 2.96 15.75 2.30
CA ALA A 79 4.14 15.17 1.70
C ALA A 79 4.03 15.08 0.17
N LEU A 80 2.90 14.64 -0.35
CA LEU A 80 2.65 14.56 -1.79
C LEU A 80 2.62 15.94 -2.45
N LYS A 81 2.01 16.93 -1.80
CA LYS A 81 2.00 18.31 -2.31
C LYS A 81 3.41 18.88 -2.46
N VAL A 82 4.28 18.67 -1.48
CA VAL A 82 5.68 19.09 -1.54
C VAL A 82 6.43 18.37 -2.66
N LEU A 83 6.25 17.06 -2.77
CA LEU A 83 6.93 16.25 -3.78
C LEU A 83 6.60 16.71 -5.20
N TYR A 84 5.31 16.90 -5.50
CA TYR A 84 4.90 17.31 -6.85
C TYR A 84 5.42 18.69 -7.21
N GLY A 85 5.47 19.63 -6.25
CA GLY A 85 6.09 20.94 -6.47
C GLY A 85 7.57 20.83 -6.87
N VAL A 86 8.32 19.95 -6.22
CA VAL A 86 9.74 19.72 -6.53
C VAL A 86 9.92 19.09 -7.91
N VAL A 87 9.14 18.06 -8.23
CA VAL A 87 9.22 17.34 -9.51
C VAL A 87 8.82 18.25 -10.67
N ALA A 88 7.73 19.00 -10.51
CA ALA A 88 7.24 19.93 -11.51
C ALA A 88 8.27 21.02 -11.82
N LYS A 89 8.88 21.62 -10.78
CA LYS A 89 9.89 22.66 -10.96
C LYS A 89 11.11 22.16 -11.76
N LYS A 90 11.58 20.93 -11.50
CA LYS A 90 12.65 20.30 -12.28
C LYS A 90 12.29 20.11 -13.76
N ARG A 91 11.01 20.00 -14.07
CA ARG A 91 10.48 19.85 -15.44
C ARG A 91 10.03 21.17 -16.07
N GLY A 92 10.36 22.31 -15.45
CA GLY A 92 10.03 23.63 -15.97
C GLY A 92 8.58 24.06 -15.72
N PHE A 93 7.92 23.50 -14.69
CA PHE A 93 6.55 23.85 -14.31
C PHE A 93 6.49 24.51 -12.93
N LEU A 94 5.63 25.51 -12.81
CA LEU A 94 5.08 25.98 -11.56
C LEU A 94 3.72 25.30 -11.36
N LEU A 95 3.63 24.41 -10.37
CA LEU A 95 2.48 23.55 -10.17
C LEU A 95 1.55 24.11 -9.09
N ASP A 96 0.30 24.38 -9.47
CA ASP A 96 -0.83 24.51 -8.53
C ASP A 96 -1.39 23.10 -8.29
N SER A 97 -1.09 22.51 -7.11
CA SER A 97 -1.44 21.15 -6.82
C SER A 97 -2.40 21.02 -5.64
N THR A 98 -3.44 20.20 -5.82
CA THR A 98 -4.32 19.76 -4.75
C THR A 98 -4.28 18.24 -4.64
N VAL A 99 -4.37 17.75 -3.39
CA VAL A 99 -4.42 16.32 -3.08
C VAL A 99 -5.65 16.05 -2.24
N GLU A 100 -6.54 15.25 -2.76
CA GLU A 100 -7.74 14.79 -2.05
C GLU A 100 -7.66 13.29 -1.79
N ILE A 101 -8.01 12.89 -0.57
CA ILE A 101 -8.14 11.49 -0.18
C ILE A 101 -9.61 11.25 0.12
N LEU A 102 -10.26 10.48 -0.74
CA LEU A 102 -11.70 10.23 -0.72
C LEU A 102 -12.00 8.87 -0.09
N ASP A 103 -13.17 8.74 0.50
CA ASP A 103 -13.55 7.52 1.23
C ASP A 103 -14.28 6.49 0.35
N SER A 104 -14.74 6.89 -0.84
CA SER A 104 -15.51 6.00 -1.72
C SER A 104 -15.14 6.14 -3.20
N SER A 105 -15.31 5.06 -3.95
CA SER A 105 -15.18 5.05 -5.41
C SER A 105 -16.24 5.93 -6.10
N ALA A 106 -17.39 6.14 -5.44
CA ALA A 106 -18.43 7.03 -5.95
C ALA A 106 -17.98 8.50 -5.97
N GLU A 107 -17.26 8.95 -4.92
CA GLU A 107 -16.69 10.30 -4.88
C GLU A 107 -15.59 10.47 -5.94
N VAL A 108 -14.73 9.45 -6.12
CA VAL A 108 -13.71 9.45 -7.18
C VAL A 108 -14.38 9.59 -8.56
N ARG A 109 -15.44 8.82 -8.81
CA ARG A 109 -16.20 8.88 -10.04
C ARG A 109 -16.78 10.28 -10.28
N ALA A 110 -17.37 10.90 -9.26
CA ALA A 110 -17.91 12.25 -9.36
C ALA A 110 -16.84 13.29 -9.75
N ARG A 111 -15.60 13.15 -9.24
CA ARG A 111 -14.48 14.00 -9.64
C ARG A 111 -14.09 13.82 -11.11
N LEU A 112 -14.13 12.57 -11.61
CA LEU A 112 -13.85 12.24 -13.00
C LEU A 112 -14.94 12.78 -13.94
N GLU A 113 -16.21 12.55 -13.62
CA GLU A 113 -17.37 13.02 -14.41
C GLU A 113 -17.42 14.56 -14.50
N ASN A 114 -16.97 15.24 -13.45
CA ASN A 114 -16.88 16.71 -13.43
C ASN A 114 -15.56 17.27 -13.98
N HIS A 115 -14.67 16.45 -14.55
CA HIS A 115 -13.36 16.86 -15.09
C HIS A 115 -12.51 17.66 -14.06
N THR A 116 -12.60 17.30 -12.79
CA THR A 116 -11.91 17.99 -11.69
C THR A 116 -10.69 17.24 -11.16
N VAL A 117 -10.08 16.38 -11.97
CA VAL A 117 -8.94 15.55 -11.60
C VAL A 117 -8.02 15.28 -12.79
N GLU A 118 -6.71 15.29 -12.59
CA GLU A 118 -5.70 14.94 -13.60
C GLU A 118 -4.97 13.62 -13.27
N LEU A 119 -4.97 13.22 -11.99
CA LEU A 119 -4.31 11.99 -11.55
C LEU A 119 -5.15 11.29 -10.47
N VAL A 120 -5.29 9.97 -10.60
CA VAL A 120 -6.06 9.16 -9.65
C VAL A 120 -5.22 7.96 -9.21
N THR A 121 -5.18 7.69 -7.90
CA THR A 121 -4.54 6.48 -7.37
C THR A 121 -5.58 5.62 -6.65
N LEU A 122 -5.73 4.38 -7.10
CA LEU A 122 -6.76 3.46 -6.64
C LEU A 122 -6.18 2.08 -6.29
N GLY A 123 -6.79 1.42 -5.34
CA GLY A 123 -6.70 -0.03 -5.23
C GLY A 123 -7.40 -0.70 -6.41
N MET A 124 -7.04 -1.95 -6.71
CA MET A 124 -7.59 -2.66 -7.85
C MET A 124 -9.12 -2.84 -7.79
N SER A 125 -9.68 -3.09 -6.60
CA SER A 125 -11.14 -3.18 -6.40
C SER A 125 -11.85 -1.88 -6.77
N ASP A 126 -11.34 -0.75 -6.25
CA ASP A 126 -11.92 0.57 -6.50
C ASP A 126 -11.80 0.99 -7.98
N TYR A 127 -10.66 0.64 -8.60
CA TYR A 127 -10.45 0.87 -10.03
C TYR A 127 -11.54 0.16 -10.87
N LEU A 128 -11.85 -1.09 -10.57
CA LEU A 128 -12.85 -1.85 -11.32
C LEU A 128 -14.28 -1.26 -11.18
N GLU A 129 -14.59 -0.62 -10.05
CA GLU A 129 -15.86 0.08 -9.85
C GLU A 129 -15.98 1.34 -10.73
N VAL A 130 -14.84 1.96 -11.08
CA VAL A 130 -14.80 3.19 -11.90
C VAL A 130 -14.54 2.89 -13.38
N GLU A 131 -13.75 1.84 -13.68
CA GLU A 131 -13.30 1.48 -15.04
C GLU A 131 -14.48 1.27 -16.01
N HIS A 132 -15.57 0.64 -15.56
CA HIS A 132 -16.71 0.32 -16.42
C HIS A 132 -17.39 1.54 -17.06
N ARG A 133 -17.09 2.75 -16.60
CA ARG A 133 -17.57 4.01 -17.19
C ARG A 133 -16.66 4.53 -18.30
N GLY A 134 -15.50 3.93 -18.50
CA GLY A 134 -14.52 4.40 -19.50
C GLY A 134 -13.94 5.78 -19.21
N LEU A 135 -13.93 6.22 -17.93
CA LEU A 135 -13.49 7.56 -17.54
C LEU A 135 -11.99 7.65 -17.28
N ILE A 136 -11.35 6.52 -16.96
CA ILE A 136 -9.93 6.45 -16.56
C ILE A 136 -9.16 5.37 -17.32
N VAL A 137 -7.85 5.60 -17.43
CA VAL A 137 -6.88 4.65 -17.99
C VAL A 137 -5.78 4.40 -16.96
N PRO A 138 -5.48 3.14 -16.61
CA PRO A 138 -4.36 2.82 -15.75
C PRO A 138 -3.05 3.03 -16.53
N VAL A 139 -2.11 3.74 -15.94
CA VAL A 139 -0.85 4.11 -16.61
C VAL A 139 0.38 3.62 -15.88
N LEU A 140 0.37 3.64 -14.53
CA LEU A 140 1.50 3.21 -13.73
C LEU A 140 1.02 2.32 -12.57
N THR A 141 1.94 1.52 -12.06
CA THR A 141 1.79 0.77 -10.81
C THR A 141 3.05 0.87 -9.97
N GLU A 142 2.97 0.46 -8.72
CA GLU A 142 4.13 0.39 -7.84
C GLU A 142 5.03 -0.81 -8.16
N ALA A 143 6.35 -0.64 -7.97
CA ALA A 143 7.30 -1.73 -8.05
C ALA A 143 8.30 -1.67 -6.90
N ARG A 144 8.78 -2.85 -6.49
CA ARG A 144 9.80 -3.02 -5.45
C ARG A 144 11.03 -3.70 -6.03
N SER A 145 12.16 -3.02 -5.97
CA SER A 145 13.42 -3.45 -6.58
C SER A 145 13.93 -4.77 -6.02
N TRP A 146 13.78 -4.96 -4.72
CA TRP A 146 14.27 -6.14 -3.99
C TRP A 146 13.42 -7.41 -4.21
N HIS A 147 12.28 -7.31 -4.92
CA HIS A 147 11.43 -8.46 -5.28
C HIS A 147 11.20 -8.61 -6.78
N GLY A 148 11.89 -7.85 -7.59
CA GLY A 148 11.91 -8.05 -9.04
C GLY A 148 10.66 -7.65 -9.80
N GLY A 149 9.69 -6.90 -9.19
CA GLY A 149 8.55 -6.49 -9.99
C GLY A 149 7.42 -5.74 -9.28
N SER A 150 6.36 -5.54 -10.05
CA SER A 150 5.13 -4.84 -9.67
C SER A 150 3.99 -5.81 -9.30
N LEU A 151 4.23 -7.11 -9.39
CA LEU A 151 3.20 -8.14 -9.22
C LEU A 151 3.33 -8.82 -7.86
N TYR A 152 2.21 -9.07 -7.23
CA TYR A 152 2.09 -9.72 -5.94
C TYR A 152 1.44 -11.10 -6.09
N SER A 153 1.98 -12.11 -5.43
CA SER A 153 1.33 -13.41 -5.32
C SER A 153 1.03 -13.70 -3.86
N TYR A 154 -0.16 -14.23 -3.58
CA TYR A 154 -0.55 -14.67 -2.26
C TYR A 154 -0.34 -16.17 -2.09
N ALA A 155 0.08 -16.57 -0.91
CA ALA A 155 0.25 -17.96 -0.51
C ALA A 155 -0.63 -18.30 0.69
N LEU A 156 -1.33 -19.44 0.62
CA LEU A 156 -1.99 -20.07 1.75
C LEU A 156 -0.98 -21.02 2.41
N LEU A 157 -0.60 -20.72 3.63
CA LEU A 157 0.44 -21.40 4.38
C LEU A 157 -0.17 -22.25 5.50
N ILE A 158 0.49 -23.37 5.79
CA ILE A 158 0.24 -24.20 6.99
C ILE A 158 1.56 -24.58 7.65
N ASN A 159 1.48 -24.98 8.91
CA ASN A 159 2.62 -25.60 9.58
C ASN A 159 2.75 -27.06 9.10
N PRO A 160 3.94 -27.52 8.67
CA PRO A 160 4.14 -28.90 8.20
C PRO A 160 3.81 -29.97 9.25
N THR A 161 3.94 -29.64 10.55
CA THR A 161 3.61 -30.55 11.65
C THR A 161 2.11 -30.73 11.89
N SER A 162 1.25 -29.94 11.22
CA SER A 162 -0.22 -29.99 11.36
C SER A 162 -0.86 -31.28 10.81
N GLY A 163 -0.14 -32.08 10.04
CA GLY A 163 -0.67 -33.27 9.35
C GLY A 163 -1.67 -32.98 8.22
N LEU A 164 -1.97 -31.70 7.95
CA LEU A 164 -2.92 -31.30 6.92
C LEU A 164 -2.32 -31.57 5.52
N THR A 165 -3.11 -32.13 4.61
CA THR A 165 -2.65 -32.50 3.27
C THR A 165 -3.26 -31.63 2.17
N GLY A 166 -4.35 -30.91 2.45
CA GLY A 166 -5.05 -30.09 1.46
C GLY A 166 -5.98 -29.06 2.10
N ILE A 167 -6.57 -28.21 1.27
CA ILE A 167 -7.40 -27.07 1.71
C ILE A 167 -8.64 -27.57 2.46
N ALA A 168 -9.27 -28.67 2.03
CA ALA A 168 -10.47 -29.23 2.68
C ALA A 168 -10.23 -29.57 4.16
N GLY A 169 -9.01 -29.98 4.53
CA GLY A 169 -8.63 -30.28 5.91
C GLY A 169 -8.61 -29.06 6.84
N LEU A 170 -8.68 -27.85 6.30
CA LEU A 170 -8.76 -26.62 7.06
C LEU A 170 -10.16 -26.25 7.54
N ARG A 171 -11.19 -27.07 7.25
CA ARG A 171 -12.56 -26.83 7.71
C ARG A 171 -12.62 -26.75 9.23
N GLY A 172 -13.27 -25.70 9.74
CA GLY A 172 -13.38 -25.44 11.17
C GLY A 172 -12.08 -25.05 11.88
N LYS A 173 -11.01 -24.78 11.14
CA LYS A 173 -9.72 -24.32 11.65
C LYS A 173 -9.67 -22.81 11.79
N LYS A 174 -8.62 -22.28 12.44
CA LYS A 174 -8.36 -20.83 12.60
C LYS A 174 -7.43 -20.34 11.53
N ILE A 175 -7.78 -19.25 10.86
CA ILE A 175 -6.93 -18.64 9.86
C ILE A 175 -6.67 -17.15 10.15
N MET A 176 -5.47 -16.71 9.84
CA MET A 176 -5.13 -15.29 9.75
C MET A 176 -4.88 -14.90 8.30
N THR A 177 -5.28 -13.68 7.92
CA THR A 177 -5.02 -13.13 6.59
C THR A 177 -4.26 -11.82 6.72
N PHE A 178 -3.23 -11.67 5.94
CA PHE A 178 -2.54 -10.40 5.81
C PHE A 178 -3.25 -9.51 4.79
N SER A 179 -3.55 -8.29 5.19
CA SER A 179 -4.14 -7.25 4.34
C SER A 179 -3.20 -6.07 4.22
N ARG A 180 -2.89 -5.69 2.99
CA ARG A 180 -2.09 -4.50 2.70
C ARG A 180 -3.03 -3.29 2.61
N GLY A 181 -2.99 -2.42 3.61
CA GLY A 181 -3.92 -1.30 3.69
C GLY A 181 -5.37 -1.76 3.88
N THR A 182 -6.30 -1.19 3.13
CA THR A 182 -7.70 -1.63 3.09
C THR A 182 -7.97 -2.69 2.02
N SER A 183 -6.96 -3.03 1.20
CA SER A 183 -7.07 -4.08 0.20
C SER A 183 -7.20 -5.44 0.88
N ASN A 184 -8.34 -6.08 0.68
CA ASN A 184 -8.59 -7.45 1.13
C ASN A 184 -8.27 -8.49 0.06
N THR A 185 -7.32 -8.20 -0.84
CA THR A 185 -7.00 -9.05 -1.99
C THR A 185 -6.67 -10.49 -1.58
N GLY A 186 -5.88 -10.67 -0.50
CA GLY A 186 -5.56 -12.00 0.01
C GLY A 186 -6.80 -12.77 0.49
N THR A 187 -7.74 -12.10 1.17
CA THR A 187 -9.01 -12.72 1.61
C THR A 187 -9.95 -12.97 0.43
N ALA A 188 -10.04 -12.04 -0.52
CA ALA A 188 -10.84 -12.23 -1.73
C ALA A 188 -10.32 -13.42 -2.56
N TRP A 189 -9.00 -13.55 -2.70
CA TRP A 189 -8.38 -14.70 -3.33
C TRP A 189 -8.70 -16.00 -2.59
N LEU A 190 -8.61 -16.03 -1.26
CA LEU A 190 -8.96 -17.19 -0.46
C LEU A 190 -10.42 -17.62 -0.70
N ASP A 191 -11.36 -16.68 -0.68
CA ASP A 191 -12.78 -16.95 -0.98
C ASP A 191 -12.96 -17.58 -2.37
N VAL A 192 -12.27 -17.06 -3.37
CA VAL A 192 -12.30 -17.60 -4.76
C VAL A 192 -11.74 -19.02 -4.79
N VAL A 193 -10.62 -19.29 -4.12
CA VAL A 193 -10.01 -20.62 -4.04
C VAL A 193 -10.96 -21.62 -3.37
N LEU A 194 -11.51 -21.26 -2.21
CA LEU A 194 -12.46 -22.12 -1.49
C LEU A 194 -13.70 -22.42 -2.34
N ASN A 195 -14.23 -21.41 -3.03
CA ASN A 195 -15.39 -21.60 -3.88
C ASN A 195 -15.12 -22.51 -5.08
N LYS A 196 -13.93 -22.39 -5.72
CA LYS A 196 -13.51 -23.27 -6.81
C LYS A 196 -13.46 -24.74 -6.36
N GLU A 197 -13.12 -24.99 -5.11
CA GLU A 197 -13.15 -26.33 -4.48
C GLU A 197 -14.53 -26.69 -3.88
N LYS A 198 -15.57 -25.87 -4.10
CA LYS A 198 -16.93 -26.07 -3.55
C LYS A 198 -16.99 -26.11 -2.01
N LEU A 199 -16.06 -25.40 -1.35
CA LEU A 199 -15.94 -25.36 0.11
C LEU A 199 -16.67 -24.16 0.74
N GLY A 200 -17.25 -23.26 -0.06
CA GLY A 200 -17.94 -22.05 0.39
C GLY A 200 -17.01 -20.86 0.56
N ARG A 201 -17.36 -19.93 1.47
CA ARG A 201 -16.58 -18.75 1.78
C ARG A 201 -15.76 -18.93 3.04
N ALA A 202 -14.68 -18.18 3.20
CA ALA A 202 -13.79 -18.25 4.35
C ALA A 202 -14.55 -18.11 5.68
N THR A 203 -15.50 -17.17 5.76
CA THR A 203 -16.31 -16.93 6.97
C THR A 203 -17.20 -18.09 7.39
N SER A 204 -17.61 -18.95 6.46
CA SER A 204 -18.40 -20.15 6.74
C SER A 204 -17.56 -21.42 6.82
N PHE A 205 -16.36 -21.39 6.26
CA PHE A 205 -15.48 -22.55 6.19
C PHE A 205 -14.56 -22.68 7.41
N PHE A 206 -14.00 -21.55 7.87
CA PHE A 206 -13.12 -21.50 9.04
C PHE A 206 -13.89 -21.23 10.32
N ALA A 207 -13.40 -21.72 11.47
CA ALA A 207 -13.95 -21.36 12.78
C ALA A 207 -13.69 -19.89 13.13
N SER A 208 -12.58 -19.33 12.68
CA SER A 208 -12.31 -17.90 12.79
C SER A 208 -11.42 -17.41 11.63
N VAL A 209 -11.73 -16.23 11.13
CA VAL A 209 -10.93 -15.50 10.13
C VAL A 209 -10.51 -14.17 10.76
N GLN A 210 -9.22 -13.99 10.98
CA GLN A 210 -8.68 -12.75 11.54
C GLN A 210 -7.81 -12.05 10.48
N SER A 211 -7.91 -10.73 10.36
CA SER A 211 -7.08 -9.94 9.45
C SER A 211 -6.07 -9.11 10.22
N THR A 212 -4.88 -8.93 9.65
CA THR A 212 -3.82 -8.11 10.22
C THR A 212 -3.11 -7.30 9.14
N GLY A 213 -2.71 -6.07 9.48
CA GLY A 213 -1.89 -5.21 8.60
C GLY A 213 -0.37 -5.49 8.68
N LYS A 214 0.05 -6.50 9.45
CA LYS A 214 1.46 -6.87 9.65
C LYS A 214 1.67 -8.33 9.26
N ALA A 215 2.46 -8.61 8.24
CA ALA A 215 2.71 -9.98 7.78
C ALA A 215 3.29 -10.88 8.87
N GLN A 216 4.21 -10.37 9.69
CA GLN A 216 4.76 -11.12 10.82
C GLN A 216 3.70 -11.54 11.84
N SER A 217 2.68 -10.70 12.07
CA SER A 217 1.55 -11.03 12.94
C SER A 217 0.60 -12.10 12.34
N CYS A 218 0.76 -12.43 11.06
CA CYS A 218 0.13 -13.57 10.39
C CYS A 218 1.02 -14.82 10.44
N ILE A 219 2.31 -14.67 10.10
CA ILE A 219 3.24 -15.79 9.90
C ILE A 219 3.68 -16.42 11.24
N LEU A 220 4.04 -15.60 12.25
CA LEU A 220 4.55 -16.11 13.52
C LEU A 220 3.52 -16.94 14.30
N PRO A 221 2.23 -16.52 14.45
CA PRO A 221 1.21 -17.36 15.08
C PRO A 221 1.04 -18.71 14.37
N LEU A 222 1.14 -18.77 13.05
CA LEU A 222 1.11 -20.04 12.32
C LEU A 222 2.33 -20.90 12.64
N PHE A 223 3.52 -20.32 12.64
CA PHE A 223 4.75 -21.06 12.94
C PHE A 223 4.74 -21.66 14.35
N PHE A 224 4.19 -20.93 15.34
CA PHE A 224 4.09 -21.39 16.73
C PHE A 224 2.79 -22.19 17.02
N GLY A 225 1.94 -22.44 16.01
CA GLY A 225 0.73 -23.26 16.16
C GLY A 225 -0.44 -22.56 16.87
N ALA A 226 -0.43 -21.24 17.01
CA ALA A 226 -1.55 -20.48 17.58
C ALA A 226 -2.72 -20.34 16.58
N VAL A 227 -2.45 -20.44 15.28
CA VAL A 227 -3.42 -20.55 14.20
C VAL A 227 -3.04 -21.71 13.28
N ASP A 228 -4.00 -22.23 12.52
CA ASP A 228 -3.81 -23.42 11.68
C ASP A 228 -3.36 -23.06 10.25
N ALA A 229 -3.70 -21.87 9.79
CA ALA A 229 -3.36 -21.38 8.46
C ALA A 229 -3.11 -19.87 8.42
N CYS A 230 -2.39 -19.42 7.40
CA CYS A 230 -2.11 -18.02 7.15
C CYS A 230 -2.15 -17.74 5.64
N VAL A 231 -2.80 -16.63 5.25
CA VAL A 231 -2.66 -16.07 3.89
C VAL A 231 -1.77 -14.85 3.96
N VAL A 232 -0.69 -14.85 3.19
CA VAL A 232 0.29 -13.77 3.14
C VAL A 232 0.80 -13.58 1.71
N ASP A 233 1.25 -12.39 1.35
CA ASP A 233 1.96 -12.21 0.07
C ASP A 233 3.37 -12.81 0.15
N GLU A 234 3.86 -13.32 -0.98
CA GLU A 234 5.15 -14.02 -1.07
C GLU A 234 6.34 -13.09 -0.76
N ILE A 235 6.19 -11.81 -1.02
CA ILE A 235 7.21 -10.81 -0.74
C ILE A 235 7.44 -10.71 0.77
N SER A 236 6.35 -10.58 1.52
CA SER A 236 6.40 -10.53 2.97
C SER A 236 6.87 -11.85 3.59
N LEU A 237 6.51 -12.99 2.97
CA LEU A 237 7.02 -14.30 3.41
C LEU A 237 8.52 -14.43 3.18
N ALA A 238 9.02 -14.03 2.00
CA ALA A 238 10.44 -14.07 1.68
C ALA A 238 11.24 -13.22 2.66
N LEU A 239 10.81 -11.97 2.91
CA LEU A 239 11.45 -11.07 3.87
C LEU A 239 11.46 -11.67 5.30
N ALA A 240 10.34 -12.24 5.74
CA ALA A 240 10.27 -12.89 7.05
C ALA A 240 11.23 -14.08 7.13
N THR A 241 11.39 -14.84 6.04
CA THR A 241 12.29 -15.99 5.95
C THR A 241 13.75 -15.57 5.93
N GLU A 242 14.12 -14.46 5.31
CA GLU A 242 15.46 -13.89 5.39
C GLU A 242 15.84 -13.54 6.83
N MET A 243 14.88 -12.95 7.58
CA MET A 243 15.09 -12.60 9.00
C MET A 243 15.08 -13.83 9.93
N ASN A 244 14.30 -14.85 9.58
CA ASN A 244 14.20 -16.10 10.33
C ASN A 244 14.07 -17.30 9.36
N PRO A 245 15.19 -17.96 9.01
CA PRO A 245 15.21 -19.07 8.05
C PRO A 245 14.32 -20.26 8.44
N GLN A 246 13.96 -20.40 9.72
CA GLN A 246 13.06 -21.48 10.16
C GLN A 246 11.65 -21.33 9.55
N LEU A 247 11.22 -20.12 9.20
CA LEU A 247 9.93 -19.87 8.57
C LEU A 247 9.83 -20.48 7.15
N GLY A 248 10.96 -20.76 6.50
CA GLY A 248 11.02 -21.49 5.24
C GLY A 248 10.53 -22.94 5.31
N ARG A 249 10.30 -23.48 6.52
CA ARG A 249 9.66 -24.80 6.72
C ARG A 249 8.15 -24.77 6.54
N LEU A 250 7.51 -23.59 6.57
CA LEU A 250 6.08 -23.47 6.36
C LEU A 250 5.71 -23.99 4.96
N ARG A 251 4.63 -24.75 4.87
CA ARG A 251 4.21 -25.37 3.62
C ARG A 251 3.15 -24.53 2.93
N VAL A 252 3.35 -24.30 1.64
CA VAL A 252 2.37 -23.65 0.76
C VAL A 252 1.34 -24.70 0.33
N LEU A 253 0.05 -24.49 0.62
CA LEU A 253 -1.06 -25.30 0.12
C LEU A 253 -1.60 -24.79 -1.22
N ALA A 254 -1.63 -23.49 -1.39
CA ALA A 254 -2.08 -22.85 -2.62
C ALA A 254 -1.34 -21.51 -2.83
N LYS A 255 -1.25 -21.09 -4.08
CA LYS A 255 -0.64 -19.83 -4.50
C LYS A 255 -1.51 -19.14 -5.52
N SER A 256 -1.63 -17.80 -5.43
CA SER A 256 -2.32 -17.03 -6.45
C SER A 256 -1.47 -16.87 -7.70
N ARG A 257 -2.12 -16.54 -8.82
CA ARG A 257 -1.41 -15.91 -9.94
C ARG A 257 -0.86 -14.56 -9.49
N PRO A 258 0.13 -14.02 -10.20
CA PRO A 258 0.61 -12.66 -9.97
C PRO A 258 -0.51 -11.63 -10.16
N LEU A 259 -0.62 -10.68 -9.24
CA LEU A 259 -1.68 -9.68 -9.15
C LEU A 259 -1.08 -8.27 -9.05
N ILE A 260 -1.77 -7.29 -9.60
CA ILE A 260 -1.56 -5.87 -9.32
C ILE A 260 -2.57 -5.43 -8.26
N GLU A 261 -2.12 -4.66 -7.28
CA GLU A 261 -2.96 -4.16 -6.18
C GLU A 261 -3.23 -2.66 -6.26
N LEU A 262 -2.26 -1.87 -6.72
CA LEU A 262 -2.34 -0.42 -6.78
C LEU A 262 -2.16 0.07 -8.21
N LEU A 263 -3.00 1.02 -8.60
CA LEU A 263 -2.98 1.64 -9.92
C LEU A 263 -2.90 3.16 -9.80
N VAL A 264 -2.02 3.75 -10.57
CA VAL A 264 -2.03 5.17 -10.89
C VAL A 264 -2.69 5.33 -12.24
N CYS A 265 -3.78 6.07 -12.27
CA CYS A 265 -4.63 6.25 -13.44
C CYS A 265 -4.68 7.72 -13.85
N THR A 266 -4.97 7.97 -15.11
CA THR A 266 -5.29 9.30 -15.61
C THR A 266 -6.68 9.29 -16.24
N PRO A 267 -7.40 10.43 -16.25
CA PRO A 267 -8.60 10.55 -17.06
C PRO A 267 -8.31 10.22 -18.53
N VAL A 268 -9.32 9.72 -19.24
CA VAL A 268 -9.25 9.49 -20.69
C VAL A 268 -8.97 10.79 -21.43
N GLU A 269 -9.59 11.88 -21.00
CA GLU A 269 -9.27 13.24 -21.45
C GLU A 269 -8.00 13.73 -20.72
N ARG A 270 -6.89 13.68 -21.43
CA ARG A 270 -5.56 13.96 -20.86
C ARG A 270 -5.28 15.44 -20.80
N ALA A 271 -4.67 15.89 -19.69
CA ALA A 271 -4.15 17.24 -19.59
C ALA A 271 -3.03 17.49 -20.64
N PRO A 272 -2.85 18.73 -21.10
CA PRO A 272 -1.82 19.07 -22.09
C PRO A 272 -0.38 18.67 -21.68
N TYR A 273 -0.09 18.61 -20.38
CA TYR A 273 1.20 18.21 -19.78
C TYR A 273 1.20 16.76 -19.27
N HIS A 274 0.30 15.91 -19.77
CA HIS A 274 0.18 14.52 -19.35
C HIS A 274 1.49 13.74 -19.45
N LYS A 275 2.23 13.94 -20.57
CA LYS A 275 3.50 13.24 -20.79
C LYS A 275 4.51 13.63 -19.72
N GLU A 276 4.69 14.93 -19.46
CA GLU A 276 5.62 15.44 -18.46
C GLU A 276 5.25 14.99 -17.04
N LEU A 277 3.95 14.87 -16.75
CA LEU A 277 3.46 14.34 -15.48
C LEU A 277 3.89 12.88 -15.30
N ILE A 278 3.62 12.03 -16.29
CA ILE A 278 3.98 10.61 -16.23
C ILE A 278 5.50 10.43 -16.17
N ASP A 279 6.27 11.12 -17.00
CA ASP A 279 7.73 11.09 -16.98
C ASP A 279 8.29 11.57 -15.62
N GLY A 280 7.62 12.55 -14.99
CA GLY A 280 7.93 13.03 -13.65
C GLY A 280 7.73 11.96 -12.58
N LEU A 281 6.62 11.25 -12.64
CA LEU A 281 6.29 10.15 -11.72
C LEU A 281 7.25 8.97 -11.89
N LEU A 282 7.60 8.60 -13.12
CA LEU A 282 8.56 7.54 -13.41
C LEU A 282 9.95 7.84 -12.87
N SER A 283 10.39 9.11 -12.90
CA SER A 283 11.72 9.52 -12.42
C SER A 283 11.77 9.87 -10.93
N LEU A 284 10.70 9.67 -10.15
CA LEU A 284 10.69 9.96 -8.70
C LEU A 284 11.82 9.28 -7.94
N HIS A 285 12.12 8.04 -8.27
CA HIS A 285 13.15 7.24 -7.62
C HIS A 285 14.59 7.74 -7.87
N GLU A 286 14.80 8.58 -8.85
CA GLU A 286 16.11 9.20 -9.17
C GLU A 286 16.43 10.36 -8.22
N ASP A 287 15.40 11.02 -7.67
CA ASP A 287 15.54 12.13 -6.75
C ASP A 287 15.58 11.66 -5.28
N PRO A 288 16.51 12.15 -4.43
CA PRO A 288 16.55 11.77 -3.02
C PRO A 288 15.25 12.04 -2.26
N ARG A 289 14.56 13.15 -2.53
CA ARG A 289 13.26 13.47 -1.91
C ARG A 289 12.16 12.56 -2.44
N GLY A 290 12.21 12.23 -3.75
CA GLY A 290 11.32 11.25 -4.37
C GLY A 290 11.47 9.88 -3.72
N ARG A 291 12.70 9.39 -3.52
CA ARG A 291 12.97 8.12 -2.83
C ARG A 291 12.44 8.12 -1.40
N GLN A 292 12.70 9.20 -0.65
CA GLN A 292 12.17 9.31 0.73
C GLN A 292 10.65 9.19 0.75
N MET A 293 9.98 9.81 -0.22
CA MET A 293 8.53 9.73 -0.33
C MET A 293 8.04 8.35 -0.72
N LEU A 294 8.66 7.73 -1.72
CA LEU A 294 8.33 6.36 -2.14
C LEU A 294 8.47 5.38 -0.97
N THR A 295 9.48 5.58 -0.10
CA THR A 295 9.68 4.77 1.12
C THR A 295 8.49 4.90 2.10
N VAL A 296 7.89 6.10 2.26
CA VAL A 296 6.68 6.29 3.07
C VAL A 296 5.54 5.42 2.57
N PHE A 297 5.41 5.28 1.24
CA PHE A 297 4.41 4.43 0.58
C PHE A 297 4.87 2.99 0.40
N ARG A 298 6.03 2.62 0.96
CA ARG A 298 6.60 1.27 0.88
C ARG A 298 6.75 0.77 -0.55
N THR A 299 7.06 1.67 -1.45
CA THR A 299 7.40 1.37 -2.85
C THR A 299 8.77 1.96 -3.20
N ASP A 300 9.46 1.38 -4.16
CA ASP A 300 10.79 1.86 -4.57
C ASP A 300 10.70 2.75 -5.81
N ARG A 301 9.75 2.45 -6.68
CA ARG A 301 9.52 3.22 -7.92
C ARG A 301 8.13 2.96 -8.46
N LEU A 302 7.70 3.83 -9.36
CA LEU A 302 6.55 3.60 -10.23
C LEU A 302 7.04 3.07 -11.57
N VAL A 303 6.27 2.16 -12.17
CA VAL A 303 6.58 1.55 -13.47
C VAL A 303 5.34 1.59 -14.37
N PRO A 304 5.52 1.64 -15.71
CA PRO A 304 4.40 1.55 -16.64
C PRO A 304 3.68 0.20 -16.51
N ILE A 305 2.37 0.23 -16.62
CA ILE A 305 1.54 -0.97 -16.75
C ILE A 305 1.67 -1.48 -18.19
N GLN A 306 1.96 -2.77 -18.33
CA GLN A 306 1.99 -3.43 -19.63
C GLN A 306 0.62 -4.03 -19.96
N PRO A 307 0.30 -4.20 -21.26
CA PRO A 307 -0.91 -4.93 -21.66
C PRO A 307 -0.95 -6.32 -21.01
N GLY A 308 -2.07 -6.64 -20.38
CA GLY A 308 -2.27 -7.93 -19.71
C GLY A 308 -1.87 -7.98 -18.23
N ASP A 309 -1.09 -7.03 -17.72
CA ASP A 309 -0.63 -7.03 -16.32
C ASP A 309 -1.79 -7.07 -15.31
N ILE A 310 -2.90 -6.41 -15.62
CA ILE A 310 -4.06 -6.32 -14.73
C ILE A 310 -5.09 -7.45 -14.92
N ASP A 311 -4.89 -8.34 -15.91
CA ASP A 311 -5.91 -9.34 -16.29
C ASP A 311 -6.15 -10.36 -15.17
N SER A 312 -5.09 -10.85 -14.52
CA SER A 312 -5.21 -11.76 -13.37
C SER A 312 -5.98 -11.13 -12.21
N SER A 313 -5.75 -9.83 -11.97
CA SER A 313 -6.46 -9.08 -10.93
C SER A 313 -7.93 -8.86 -11.29
N ARG A 314 -8.23 -8.52 -12.56
CA ARG A 314 -9.60 -8.42 -13.05
C ARG A 314 -10.37 -9.74 -12.91
N GLU A 315 -9.74 -10.84 -13.29
CA GLU A 315 -10.36 -12.17 -13.16
C GLU A 315 -10.65 -12.50 -11.71
N LEU A 316 -9.67 -12.29 -10.81
CA LEU A 316 -9.86 -12.52 -9.38
C LEU A 316 -11.07 -11.73 -8.85
N TRP A 317 -11.12 -10.43 -9.10
CA TRP A 317 -12.18 -9.57 -8.57
C TRP A 317 -13.53 -9.83 -9.24
N ARG A 318 -13.54 -10.22 -10.51
CA ARG A 318 -14.77 -10.69 -11.18
C ARG A 318 -15.31 -11.96 -10.52
N ASP A 319 -14.43 -12.95 -10.27
CA ASP A 319 -14.81 -14.19 -9.60
C ASP A 319 -15.31 -13.88 -8.18
N TYR A 320 -14.59 -13.05 -7.42
CA TYR A 320 -14.98 -12.65 -6.08
C TYR A 320 -16.34 -11.92 -6.04
N ASN A 321 -16.57 -10.98 -6.95
CA ASN A 321 -17.83 -10.23 -7.01
C ASN A 321 -19.02 -11.12 -7.38
N ARG A 322 -18.82 -12.18 -8.18
CA ARG A 322 -19.86 -13.18 -8.42
C ARG A 322 -20.25 -13.91 -7.15
N LEU A 323 -19.30 -14.20 -6.26
CA LEU A 323 -19.57 -14.79 -4.97
C LEU A 323 -20.29 -13.83 -4.02
N ALA A 324 -20.03 -12.53 -4.16
CA ALA A 324 -20.65 -11.48 -3.37
C ALA A 324 -22.03 -11.07 -3.89
N GLY A 325 -22.30 -11.27 -5.19
CA GLY A 325 -23.57 -10.94 -5.86
C GLY A 325 -24.75 -11.83 -5.52
N SER A 326 -24.60 -12.86 -4.65
CA SER A 326 -25.71 -13.39 -3.85
C SER A 326 -26.01 -12.37 -2.74
N PRO A 327 -27.28 -12.01 -2.45
CA PRO A 327 -27.67 -10.79 -1.73
C PRO A 327 -27.26 -10.79 -0.25
N GLN A 328 -26.04 -10.40 0.05
CA GLN A 328 -25.54 -10.06 1.40
C GLN A 328 -24.46 -8.98 1.33
N HIS A 329 -24.74 -7.85 0.71
CA HIS A 329 -23.95 -6.61 0.86
C HIS A 329 -24.70 -5.65 1.79
N GLY A 330 -24.68 -5.98 3.07
CA GLY A 330 -25.07 -5.10 4.16
C GLY A 330 -24.11 -5.33 5.32
N ALA A 331 -23.36 -4.28 5.71
CA ALA A 331 -22.62 -4.17 6.95
C ALA A 331 -21.31 -4.97 7.09
N MET A 332 -20.24 -4.48 6.45
CA MET A 332 -18.89 -4.54 7.00
C MET A 332 -18.14 -3.21 6.74
N GLY A 333 -18.83 -2.12 6.98
CA GLY A 333 -18.25 -0.79 7.14
C GLY A 333 -18.31 -0.43 8.62
N SER A 334 -17.20 -0.06 9.22
CA SER A 334 -17.11 0.58 10.55
C SER A 334 -17.51 -0.26 11.77
N ALA A 335 -16.78 -1.29 12.07
CA ALA A 335 -16.78 -1.84 13.42
C ALA A 335 -15.38 -1.73 14.02
N SER A 336 -15.29 -0.81 14.98
CA SER A 336 -14.39 -0.86 16.14
C SER A 336 -12.92 -0.43 15.97
N LEU A 337 -12.71 0.89 15.99
CA LEU A 337 -11.62 1.50 16.75
C LEU A 337 -12.20 2.43 17.83
N ALA A 338 -13.12 1.92 18.66
CA ALA A 338 -13.59 2.57 19.88
C ALA A 338 -13.63 1.51 20.98
N GLY A 339 -12.53 1.37 21.68
CA GLY A 339 -12.43 0.44 22.80
C GLY A 339 -11.13 0.66 23.56
N GLY A 340 -11.11 1.70 24.40
CA GLY A 340 -10.02 1.84 25.36
C GLY A 340 -9.78 3.26 25.84
N ASN A 341 -10.71 3.80 26.62
CA ASN A 341 -10.39 4.67 27.75
C ASN A 341 -11.67 5.11 28.48
N GLU A 342 -12.18 4.24 29.32
CA GLU A 342 -13.12 4.65 30.37
C GLU A 342 -12.95 3.74 31.58
N ALA A 343 -11.97 4.05 32.40
CA ALA A 343 -11.89 3.62 33.78
C ALA A 343 -10.85 4.47 34.50
N ASP A 344 -11.21 5.68 34.86
CA ASP A 344 -10.77 6.32 36.11
C ASP A 344 -11.51 7.63 36.33
N ARG A 345 -12.72 7.58 36.90
CA ARG A 345 -13.36 8.67 37.67
C ARG A 345 -14.35 8.07 38.63
N GLY A 346 -13.98 8.02 39.89
CA GLY A 346 -14.96 7.82 40.93
C GLY A 346 -14.47 7.15 42.19
N LYS A 347 -13.74 7.89 43.03
CA LYS A 347 -13.82 7.78 44.49
C LYS A 347 -13.18 8.99 45.14
N ALA A 348 -13.97 10.01 45.33
CA ALA A 348 -13.76 10.99 46.38
C ALA A 348 -15.13 11.29 47.00
N ARG A 349 -15.41 10.54 48.07
CA ARG A 349 -16.12 10.94 49.30
C ARG A 349 -16.04 9.80 50.27
#